data_a13adb9f27d8edee94c55ed0e58c9ca0
#
_entry.id   a13adb9f27d8edee94c55ed0e58c9ca0
#
_cell.length_a   1.000
_cell.length_b   1.000
_cell.length_c   1.000
_cell.angle_alpha   90.00
_cell.angle_beta   90.00
_cell.angle_gamma   90.00
#
_symmetry.space_group_name_H-M   'P 1'
#
loop_
_entity.id
_entity.type
_entity.pdbx_description
1 polymer ?
#
loop_
_entity_poly.entity_id
_entity_poly.type
_entity_poly.pdbx_seq_one_letter_code
_entity_poly.pdbx_strand_id
1 'polypeptide(L)'
;MPTLTTYQTRIIPDWVDYNGHLRDAFYLLIFSYATDALMDRLGMDSNNREASGHSLFTLELHLNYLHEVKLDAEVEVRTQIIGHDQKRLHLYHSLHLAGGDQELAGNEQMLLHVDLAGPRSAPFTPDTLGRLQAIVAEQADLPAPAYIGRVIALPPAR
;
A
#
# COMPACT_ATOMS: atom_id res chain seq x y z
N MET A 1 0.03 18.62 -5.45
CA MET A 1 0.24 17.42 -6.30
C MET A 1 -0.35 16.21 -5.60
N PRO A 2 -1.14 15.52 -6.31
CA PRO A 2 -1.96 14.53 -5.66
C PRO A 2 -1.16 13.28 -5.33
N THR A 3 -1.02 13.06 -4.04
CA THR A 3 -0.89 11.69 -3.59
C THR A 3 -2.19 10.97 -3.93
N LEU A 4 -2.10 9.72 -4.29
CA LEU A 4 -3.27 8.90 -4.60
C LEU A 4 -3.86 8.35 -3.31
N THR A 5 -5.02 8.87 -2.89
CA THR A 5 -5.77 8.28 -1.78
C THR A 5 -6.44 7.00 -2.25
N THR A 6 -6.01 5.86 -1.73
CA THR A 6 -6.50 4.55 -2.14
C THR A 6 -7.56 4.01 -1.22
N TYR A 7 -7.48 4.30 0.08
CA TYR A 7 -8.38 3.71 1.07
C TYR A 7 -8.68 4.70 2.19
N GLN A 8 -9.92 4.66 2.68
CA GLN A 8 -10.38 5.46 3.81
C GLN A 8 -11.21 4.58 4.72
N THR A 9 -11.04 4.72 6.03
CA THR A 9 -11.80 3.95 7.01
C THR A 9 -11.83 4.66 8.35
N ARG A 10 -12.69 4.17 9.24
CA ARG A 10 -12.73 4.56 10.65
C ARG A 10 -12.16 3.42 11.48
N ILE A 11 -11.38 3.74 12.50
CA ILE A 11 -10.83 2.75 13.41
C ILE A 11 -11.95 2.18 14.29
N ILE A 12 -12.19 0.88 14.16
CA ILE A 12 -13.28 0.17 14.84
C ILE A 12 -12.79 -0.48 16.14
N PRO A 13 -13.70 -0.78 17.09
CA PRO A 13 -13.32 -1.38 18.39
C PRO A 13 -12.52 -2.66 18.27
N ASP A 14 -12.78 -3.51 17.26
CA ASP A 14 -12.08 -4.78 17.07
C ASP A 14 -10.59 -4.60 16.74
N TRP A 15 -10.16 -3.41 16.34
CA TRP A 15 -8.79 -3.14 15.91
C TRP A 15 -7.91 -2.49 16.98
N VAL A 16 -8.48 -2.14 18.13
CA VAL A 16 -7.75 -1.43 19.17
C VAL A 16 -7.37 -2.35 20.32
N ASP A 17 -6.30 -1.96 21.03
CA ASP A 17 -5.87 -2.59 22.25
C ASP A 17 -6.61 -2.03 23.47
N TYR A 18 -6.25 -2.50 24.67
CA TYR A 18 -6.87 -2.07 25.92
C TYR A 18 -6.66 -0.58 26.24
N ASN A 19 -5.72 0.09 25.59
CA ASN A 19 -5.51 1.54 25.71
C ASN A 19 -6.33 2.35 24.69
N GLY A 20 -7.11 1.69 23.83
CA GLY A 20 -7.87 2.35 22.78
C GLY A 20 -7.03 2.80 21.59
N HIS A 21 -5.84 2.25 21.41
CA HIS A 21 -4.95 2.55 20.30
C HIS A 21 -4.97 1.43 19.27
N LEU A 22 -4.89 1.81 18.00
CA LEU A 22 -4.80 0.87 16.88
C LEU A 22 -3.64 -0.11 17.13
N ARG A 23 -3.96 -1.40 17.12
CA ARG A 23 -2.99 -2.47 17.35
C ARG A 23 -2.12 -2.65 16.10
N ASP A 24 -0.87 -3.02 16.30
CA ASP A 24 0.15 -3.12 15.24
C ASP A 24 -0.29 -3.92 14.01
N ALA A 25 -0.91 -5.07 14.20
CA ALA A 25 -1.37 -5.93 13.10
C ALA A 25 -2.45 -5.27 12.23
N PHE A 26 -3.23 -4.38 12.80
CA PHE A 26 -4.33 -3.73 12.07
C PHE A 26 -3.88 -2.56 11.20
N TYR A 27 -2.72 -1.96 11.46
CA TYR A 27 -2.08 -1.08 10.48
C TYR A 27 -1.83 -1.84 9.19
N LEU A 28 -1.29 -3.05 9.28
CA LEU A 28 -1.04 -3.87 8.10
C LEU A 28 -2.33 -4.26 7.38
N LEU A 29 -3.41 -4.57 8.12
CA LEU A 29 -4.70 -4.88 7.52
C LEU A 29 -5.23 -3.69 6.69
N ILE A 30 -5.12 -2.48 7.24
CA ILE A 30 -5.53 -1.25 6.55
C ILE A 30 -4.71 -1.08 5.26
N PHE A 31 -3.39 -1.29 5.31
CA PHE A 31 -2.54 -1.23 4.13
C PHE A 31 -2.86 -2.34 3.12
N SER A 32 -3.24 -3.52 3.60
CA SER A 32 -3.69 -4.61 2.73
C SER A 32 -4.96 -4.22 1.95
N TYR A 33 -5.92 -3.59 2.62
CA TYR A 33 -7.12 -3.06 1.95
C TYR A 33 -6.78 -1.95 0.95
N ALA A 34 -5.78 -1.12 1.24
CA ALA A 34 -5.30 -0.12 0.31
C ALA A 34 -4.70 -0.76 -0.95
N THR A 35 -3.99 -1.87 -0.81
CA THR A 35 -3.47 -2.63 -1.94
C THR A 35 -4.62 -3.20 -2.78
N ASP A 36 -5.66 -3.74 -2.17
CA ASP A 36 -6.87 -4.20 -2.88
C ASP A 36 -7.50 -3.05 -3.68
N ALA A 37 -7.63 -1.88 -3.06
CA ALA A 37 -8.18 -0.69 -3.73
C ALA A 37 -7.31 -0.22 -4.90
N LEU A 38 -5.99 -0.32 -4.76
CA LEU A 38 -5.07 -0.04 -5.86
C LEU A 38 -5.26 -1.05 -7.00
N MET A 39 -5.43 -2.33 -6.68
CA MET A 39 -5.69 -3.36 -7.70
C MET A 39 -6.95 -3.04 -8.50
N ASP A 40 -8.00 -2.56 -7.85
CA ASP A 40 -9.22 -2.12 -8.55
C ASP A 40 -8.91 -1.02 -9.57
N ARG A 41 -8.08 -0.06 -9.21
CA ARG A 41 -7.65 1.02 -10.12
C ARG A 41 -6.77 0.54 -11.26
N LEU A 42 -6.06 -0.56 -11.06
CA LEU A 42 -5.22 -1.17 -12.09
C LEU A 42 -5.97 -2.12 -13.02
N GLY A 43 -7.31 -2.16 -12.90
CA GLY A 43 -8.13 -3.06 -13.69
C GLY A 43 -8.09 -4.50 -13.22
N MET A 44 -7.72 -4.72 -11.96
CA MET A 44 -7.61 -6.04 -11.32
C MET A 44 -8.63 -6.19 -10.20
N ASP A 45 -9.85 -5.69 -10.39
CA ASP A 45 -10.97 -5.92 -9.46
C ASP A 45 -11.36 -7.41 -9.43
N SER A 46 -12.27 -7.80 -8.53
CA SER A 46 -12.63 -9.22 -8.37
C SER A 46 -13.13 -9.86 -9.65
N ASN A 47 -13.95 -9.15 -10.44
CA ASN A 47 -14.46 -9.66 -11.70
C ASN A 47 -13.36 -9.90 -12.72
N ASN A 48 -12.44 -8.95 -12.84
CA ASN A 48 -11.31 -9.05 -13.77
C ASN A 48 -10.31 -10.12 -13.32
N ARG A 49 -10.08 -10.28 -12.01
CA ARG A 49 -9.23 -11.35 -11.48
C ARG A 49 -9.81 -12.73 -11.81
N GLU A 50 -11.12 -12.92 -11.65
CA GLU A 50 -11.79 -14.17 -12.02
C GLU A 50 -11.69 -14.43 -13.52
N ALA A 51 -11.91 -13.41 -14.36
CA ALA A 51 -11.88 -13.55 -15.81
C ALA A 51 -10.48 -13.83 -16.34
N SER A 52 -9.45 -13.17 -15.80
CA SER A 52 -8.06 -13.29 -16.27
C SER A 52 -7.27 -14.40 -15.59
N GLY A 53 -7.64 -14.78 -14.37
CA GLY A 53 -6.85 -15.65 -13.51
C GLY A 53 -5.57 -15.01 -12.98
N HIS A 54 -5.46 -13.68 -13.03
CA HIS A 54 -4.28 -12.94 -12.57
C HIS A 54 -4.52 -12.26 -11.23
N SER A 55 -3.45 -12.09 -10.46
CA SER A 55 -3.49 -11.40 -9.17
C SER A 55 -2.12 -10.78 -8.85
N LEU A 56 -2.05 -10.04 -7.73
CA LEU A 56 -0.79 -9.56 -7.16
C LEU A 56 -0.55 -10.25 -5.82
N PHE A 57 0.63 -10.83 -5.66
CA PHE A 57 1.08 -11.39 -4.39
C PHE A 57 2.08 -10.46 -3.74
N THR A 58 1.90 -10.22 -2.44
CA THR A 58 2.89 -9.49 -1.64
C THR A 58 4.09 -10.40 -1.38
N LEU A 59 5.27 -9.97 -1.80
CA LEU A 59 6.51 -10.73 -1.60
C LEU A 59 7.25 -10.29 -0.34
N GLU A 60 7.23 -9.00 -0.06
CA GLU A 60 8.05 -8.39 0.97
C GLU A 60 7.42 -7.07 1.38
N LEU A 61 7.48 -6.74 2.66
CA LEU A 61 7.07 -5.44 3.15
C LEU A 61 7.89 -5.01 4.35
N HIS A 62 7.99 -3.70 4.52
CA HIS A 62 8.55 -3.07 5.70
C HIS A 62 7.54 -2.06 6.23
N LEU A 63 7.32 -2.06 7.54
CA LEU A 63 6.32 -1.23 8.18
C LEU A 63 6.98 -0.42 9.32
N ASN A 64 6.83 0.91 9.27
CA ASN A 64 7.24 1.81 10.33
C ASN A 64 6.01 2.39 11.03
N TYR A 65 5.99 2.30 12.36
CA TYR A 65 4.97 2.90 13.21
C TYR A 65 5.53 4.22 13.74
N LEU A 66 4.89 5.33 13.40
CA LEU A 66 5.41 6.67 13.71
C LEU A 66 4.60 7.36 14.81
N HIS A 67 3.30 7.20 14.80
CA HIS A 67 2.38 7.82 15.77
C HIS A 67 1.23 6.89 16.09
N GLU A 68 0.71 7.00 17.30
CA GLU A 68 -0.47 6.26 17.73
C GLU A 68 -1.72 6.74 17.01
N VAL A 69 -2.66 5.82 16.82
CA VAL A 69 -3.97 6.11 16.21
C VAL A 69 -5.05 5.62 17.18
N LYS A 70 -6.02 6.46 17.45
CA LYS A 70 -7.06 6.19 18.45
C LYS A 70 -8.29 5.57 17.84
N LEU A 71 -9.08 4.89 18.70
CA LEU A 71 -10.42 4.44 18.37
C LEU A 71 -11.23 5.60 17.77
N ASP A 72 -12.08 5.29 16.81
CA ASP A 72 -12.96 6.21 16.07
C ASP A 72 -12.26 7.23 15.17
N ALA A 73 -10.93 7.27 15.14
CA ALA A 73 -10.23 8.14 14.20
C ALA A 73 -10.60 7.78 12.75
N GLU A 74 -10.82 8.79 11.94
CA GLU A 74 -10.98 8.64 10.51
C GLU A 74 -9.61 8.77 9.86
N VAL A 75 -9.21 7.74 9.09
CA VAL A 75 -7.89 7.66 8.49
C VAL A 75 -7.98 7.43 6.99
N GLU A 76 -6.91 7.82 6.30
CA GLU A 76 -6.76 7.55 4.88
C GLU A 76 -5.37 6.99 4.59
N VAL A 77 -5.29 6.15 3.58
CA VAL A 77 -4.02 5.66 3.02
C VAL A 77 -3.76 6.39 1.72
N ARG A 78 -2.55 6.92 1.61
CA ARG A 78 -2.02 7.49 0.36
C ARG A 78 -0.98 6.56 -0.20
N THR A 79 -1.04 6.32 -1.50
CA THR A 79 -0.19 5.35 -2.18
C THR A 79 0.68 6.05 -3.21
N GLN A 80 1.97 5.73 -3.20
CA GLN A 80 2.92 6.17 -4.20
C GLN A 80 3.56 4.96 -4.86
N ILE A 81 3.61 4.96 -6.18
CA ILE A 81 4.35 3.95 -6.93
C ILE A 81 5.81 4.37 -6.96
N ILE A 82 6.68 3.54 -6.41
CA ILE A 82 8.11 3.81 -6.36
C ILE A 82 8.79 3.35 -7.65
N GLY A 83 8.35 2.22 -8.19
CA GLY A 83 8.84 1.70 -9.43
C GLY A 83 8.13 0.41 -9.83
N HIS A 84 8.41 -0.05 -11.02
CA HIS A 84 7.90 -1.32 -11.51
C HIS A 84 8.77 -1.85 -12.64
N ASP A 85 8.73 -3.14 -12.83
CA ASP A 85 9.20 -3.77 -14.06
C ASP A 85 8.01 -4.44 -14.77
N GLN A 86 8.27 -5.40 -15.63
CA GLN A 86 7.20 -6.03 -16.43
C GLN A 86 6.25 -6.91 -15.61
N LYS A 87 6.62 -7.27 -14.35
CA LYS A 87 5.81 -8.17 -13.50
C LYS A 87 5.83 -7.83 -12.01
N ARG A 88 6.68 -6.89 -11.58
CA ARG A 88 6.80 -6.50 -10.17
C ARG A 88 6.38 -5.05 -9.96
N LEU A 89 5.81 -4.78 -8.82
CA LEU A 89 5.37 -3.45 -8.40
C LEU A 89 5.98 -3.13 -7.04
N HIS A 90 6.71 -2.03 -6.99
CA HIS A 90 7.29 -1.46 -5.78
C HIS A 90 6.46 -0.24 -5.39
N LEU A 91 5.81 -0.28 -4.24
CA LEU A 91 4.95 0.80 -3.78
C LEU A 91 5.23 1.21 -2.35
N TYR A 92 4.68 2.36 -1.97
CA TYR A 92 4.69 2.87 -0.62
C TYR A 92 3.31 3.36 -0.23
N HIS A 93 2.81 2.86 0.89
CA HIS A 93 1.58 3.34 1.53
C HIS A 93 1.93 4.19 2.75
N SER A 94 1.26 5.32 2.92
CA SER A 94 1.34 6.12 4.13
C SER A 94 -0.05 6.29 4.75
N LEU A 95 -0.12 6.18 6.06
CA LEU A 95 -1.36 6.34 6.82
C LEU A 95 -1.41 7.75 7.41
N HIS A 96 -2.55 8.41 7.27
CA HIS A 96 -2.80 9.76 7.76
C HIS A 96 -4.17 9.83 8.43
N LEU A 97 -4.36 10.77 9.35
CA LEU A 97 -5.73 11.19 9.67
C LEU A 97 -6.35 11.78 8.40
N ALA A 98 -7.65 11.58 8.18
CA ALA A 98 -8.31 12.07 6.98
C ALA A 98 -8.09 13.58 6.81
N GLY A 99 -7.51 13.96 5.66
CA GLY A 99 -7.15 15.34 5.37
C GLY A 99 -5.91 15.88 6.08
N GLY A 100 -5.25 15.08 6.92
CA GLY A 100 -4.06 15.48 7.66
C GLY A 100 -2.77 15.26 6.88
N ASP A 101 -1.73 16.01 7.21
CA ASP A 101 -0.44 15.88 6.52
C ASP A 101 0.55 14.95 7.25
N GLN A 102 0.34 14.73 8.55
CA GLN A 102 1.25 13.91 9.34
C GLN A 102 1.16 12.44 8.95
N GLU A 103 2.29 11.83 8.64
CA GLU A 103 2.39 10.39 8.41
C GLU A 103 2.36 9.65 9.74
N LEU A 104 1.37 8.80 9.93
CA LEU A 104 1.17 8.01 11.17
C LEU A 104 1.87 6.66 11.10
N ALA A 105 2.00 6.12 9.91
CA ALA A 105 2.73 4.88 9.62
C ALA A 105 3.11 4.85 8.14
N GLY A 106 4.19 4.18 7.83
CA GLY A 106 4.65 3.99 6.46
C GLY A 106 4.89 2.53 6.15
N ASN A 107 4.51 2.10 4.95
CA ASN A 107 4.61 0.72 4.52
C ASN A 107 5.16 0.62 3.10
N GLU A 108 6.36 0.13 2.98
CA GLU A 108 6.98 -0.20 1.70
C GLU A 108 6.65 -1.64 1.33
N GLN A 109 6.25 -1.89 0.07
CA GLN A 109 5.89 -3.22 -0.41
C GLN A 109 6.49 -3.53 -1.77
N MET A 110 6.86 -4.80 -1.94
CA MET A 110 7.15 -5.39 -3.25
C MET A 110 6.07 -6.42 -3.56
N LEU A 111 5.42 -6.27 -4.71
CA LEU A 111 4.34 -7.14 -5.18
C LEU A 111 4.74 -7.80 -6.49
N LEU A 112 4.22 -9.00 -6.73
CA LEU A 112 4.47 -9.80 -7.93
C LEU A 112 3.15 -10.10 -8.64
N HIS A 113 3.10 -9.78 -9.92
CA HIS A 113 1.98 -10.17 -10.78
C HIS A 113 2.09 -11.65 -11.09
N VAL A 114 1.00 -12.37 -10.87
CA VAL A 114 0.96 -13.83 -10.99
C VAL A 114 -0.22 -14.29 -11.85
N ASP A 115 0.00 -15.40 -12.51
CA ASP A 115 -1.04 -16.22 -13.13
C ASP A 115 -1.38 -17.33 -12.13
N LEU A 116 -2.64 -17.36 -11.67
CA LEU A 116 -3.10 -18.30 -10.66
C LEU A 116 -3.21 -19.73 -11.19
N ALA A 117 -3.21 -19.92 -12.50
CA ALA A 117 -3.34 -21.25 -13.12
C ALA A 117 -2.13 -22.15 -12.83
N GLY A 118 -0.95 -21.55 -12.55
CA GLY A 118 0.26 -22.27 -12.26
C GLY A 118 0.48 -22.67 -10.79
N PRO A 119 0.40 -21.80 -9.71
CA PRO A 119 0.62 -20.37 -9.85
C PRO A 119 2.07 -20.03 -10.24
N ARG A 120 2.24 -18.99 -11.02
CA ARG A 120 3.56 -18.55 -11.50
C ARG A 120 3.55 -17.04 -11.76
N SER A 121 4.72 -16.42 -11.73
CA SER A 121 4.84 -15.03 -12.14
C SER A 121 4.46 -14.86 -13.61
N ALA A 122 3.83 -13.76 -13.93
CA ALA A 122 3.41 -13.43 -15.30
C ALA A 122 3.53 -11.92 -15.53
N PRO A 123 3.84 -11.49 -16.76
CA PRO A 123 3.88 -10.07 -17.08
C PRO A 123 2.52 -9.40 -16.87
N PHE A 124 2.53 -8.12 -16.48
CA PHE A 124 1.31 -7.31 -16.47
C PHE A 124 0.64 -7.35 -17.84
N THR A 125 -0.68 -7.39 -17.86
CA THR A 125 -1.43 -7.21 -19.11
C THR A 125 -1.22 -5.78 -19.64
N PRO A 126 -1.37 -5.55 -20.96
CA PRO A 126 -1.25 -4.20 -21.52
C PRO A 126 -2.19 -3.19 -20.85
N ASP A 127 -3.42 -3.58 -20.48
CA ASP A 127 -4.37 -2.72 -19.78
C ASP A 127 -3.85 -2.32 -18.40
N THR A 128 -3.44 -3.29 -17.58
CA THR A 128 -2.89 -3.03 -16.24
C THR A 128 -1.62 -2.20 -16.32
N LEU A 129 -0.72 -2.50 -17.23
CA LEU A 129 0.52 -1.75 -17.42
C LEU A 129 0.23 -0.29 -17.80
N GLY A 130 -0.72 -0.06 -18.70
CA GLY A 130 -1.12 1.29 -19.10
C GLY A 130 -1.69 2.11 -17.94
N ARG A 131 -2.51 1.50 -17.10
CA ARG A 131 -3.06 2.15 -15.90
C ARG A 131 -1.97 2.46 -14.88
N LEU A 132 -1.04 1.52 -14.68
CA LEU A 132 0.09 1.72 -13.80
C LEU A 132 0.98 2.87 -14.27
N GLN A 133 1.30 2.91 -15.56
CA GLN A 133 2.10 3.98 -16.14
C GLN A 133 1.43 5.35 -16.03
N ALA A 134 0.09 5.41 -16.13
CA ALA A 134 -0.65 6.65 -15.92
C ALA A 134 -0.49 7.18 -14.49
N ILE A 135 -0.57 6.31 -13.49
CA ILE A 135 -0.34 6.70 -12.09
C ILE A 135 1.09 7.19 -11.89
N VAL A 136 2.06 6.47 -12.43
CA VAL A 136 3.49 6.86 -12.37
C VAL A 136 3.70 8.25 -12.96
N ALA A 137 3.08 8.54 -14.11
CA ALA A 137 3.19 9.85 -14.75
C ALA A 137 2.59 10.97 -13.89
N GLU A 138 1.43 10.73 -13.26
CA GLU A 138 0.81 11.69 -12.35
C GLU A 138 1.66 11.97 -11.11
N GLN A 139 2.46 11.00 -10.68
CA GLN A 139 3.28 11.08 -9.47
C GLN A 139 4.73 11.47 -9.76
N ALA A 140 5.08 11.85 -10.98
CA ALA A 140 6.46 12.08 -11.39
C ALA A 140 7.22 13.09 -10.53
N ASP A 141 6.52 14.09 -9.99
CA ASP A 141 7.13 15.16 -9.19
C ASP A 141 7.06 14.91 -7.68
N LEU A 142 6.50 13.79 -7.23
CA LEU A 142 6.45 13.49 -5.81
C LEU A 142 7.85 13.12 -5.30
N PRO A 143 8.24 13.65 -4.13
CA PRO A 143 9.50 13.25 -3.52
C PRO A 143 9.45 11.80 -3.06
N ALA A 144 10.61 11.17 -2.97
CA ALA A 144 10.72 9.84 -2.39
C ALA A 144 10.23 9.85 -0.93
N PRO A 145 9.46 8.83 -0.50
CA PRO A 145 9.05 8.74 0.90
C PRO A 145 10.25 8.62 1.85
N ALA A 146 10.09 9.19 3.06
CA ALA A 146 11.18 9.22 4.04
C ALA A 146 11.57 7.82 4.56
N TYR A 147 10.63 6.88 4.57
CA TYR A 147 10.82 5.55 5.17
C TYR A 147 10.94 4.43 4.15
N ILE A 148 11.43 4.75 2.96
CA ILE A 148 11.74 3.77 1.92
C ILE A 148 13.15 3.22 2.12
N GLY A 149 13.35 1.93 1.80
CA GLY A 149 14.66 1.28 1.86
C GLY A 149 15.21 1.09 3.28
N ARG A 150 14.34 1.08 4.28
CA ARG A 150 14.76 0.96 5.68
C ARG A 150 15.25 -0.44 6.00
N VAL A 151 16.34 -0.49 6.77
CA VAL A 151 16.87 -1.71 7.36
C VAL A 151 16.70 -1.59 8.88
N ILE A 152 16.15 -2.61 9.51
CA ILE A 152 15.96 -2.64 10.96
C ILE A 152 17.34 -2.76 11.62
N ALA A 153 17.71 -1.74 12.39
CA ALA A 153 18.99 -1.69 13.11
C ALA A 153 18.86 -0.78 14.31
N LEU A 154 19.69 -1.03 15.32
CA LEU A 154 19.78 -0.10 16.45
C LEU A 154 20.31 1.25 15.95
N PRO A 155 19.79 2.36 16.52
CA PRO A 155 20.37 3.68 16.20
C PRO A 155 21.83 3.72 16.62
N PRO A 156 22.66 4.53 15.94
CA PRO A 156 24.05 4.70 16.35
C PRO A 156 24.14 5.20 17.81
N ALA A 157 25.16 4.78 18.54
CA ALA A 157 25.45 5.30 19.87
C ALA A 157 25.74 6.80 19.80
N ARG A 158 25.22 7.56 20.78
CA ARG A 158 25.46 8.99 20.91
C ARG A 158 26.80 9.26 21.61
#